data_8677db499540fa828f10e90a3d45f467
#
_entry.id   8677db499540fa828f10e90a3d45f467
#
_cell.length_a   1.000
_cell.length_b   1.000
_cell.length_c   1.000
_cell.angle_alpha   90.00
_cell.angle_beta   90.00
_cell.angle_gamma   90.00
#
_symmetry.space_group_name_H-M   'P 1'
#
loop_
_entity.id
_entity.type
_entity.pdbx_description
1 polymer ?
#
loop_
_entity_poly.entity_id
_entity_poly.type
_entity_poly.pdbx_seq_one_letter_code
_entity_poly.pdbx_strand_id
1 'polypeptide(L)'
;LAKIIAGIYQPAAGQILLDGEDITGLSITERAQHGISFAFQQPVRFKGITVRDLITLAAGRKINMSEACAYLSEVGLCARDYINREVNASLSGGELKRIEIATVLARQTKISVFDEPEAGIDLWSFHNLIAVFEKMYERINGTILIISHQERILDIADKIIVIADGTVQAAGDKEAILPGLLQEGGPCRVLADK
;
A
#
# COMPACT_ATOMS: atom_id res chain seq x y z
N LEU A 1 -4.72 -11.40 -6.58
CA LEU A 1 -4.29 -11.86 -5.24
C LEU A 1 -4.59 -10.80 -4.18
N ALA A 2 -4.07 -9.56 -4.28
CA ALA A 2 -4.22 -8.51 -3.26
C ALA A 2 -5.67 -8.23 -2.85
N LYS A 3 -6.59 -8.12 -3.81
CA LYS A 3 -8.02 -7.92 -3.55
C LYS A 3 -8.67 -9.11 -2.83
N ILE A 4 -8.13 -10.32 -2.99
CA ILE A 4 -8.56 -11.51 -2.25
C ILE A 4 -8.04 -11.41 -0.81
N ILE A 5 -6.79 -11.03 -0.58
CA ILE A 5 -6.23 -10.81 0.76
C ILE A 5 -7.04 -9.75 1.53
N ALA A 6 -7.42 -8.67 0.88
CA ALA A 6 -8.23 -7.61 1.48
C ALA A 6 -9.70 -8.00 1.73
N GLY A 7 -10.18 -9.13 1.19
CA GLY A 7 -11.58 -9.57 1.32
C GLY A 7 -12.54 -8.90 0.34
N ILE A 8 -12.03 -8.19 -0.68
CA ILE A 8 -12.84 -7.58 -1.75
C ILE A 8 -13.41 -8.68 -2.66
N TYR A 9 -12.62 -9.73 -2.92
CA TYR A 9 -13.06 -10.93 -3.60
C TYR A 9 -12.84 -12.16 -2.71
N GLN A 10 -13.75 -13.11 -2.79
CA GLN A 10 -13.61 -14.40 -2.12
C GLN A 10 -12.76 -15.34 -2.98
N PRO A 11 -11.85 -16.14 -2.40
CA PRO A 11 -11.14 -17.17 -3.12
C PRO A 11 -12.09 -18.30 -3.53
N ALA A 12 -11.90 -18.87 -4.72
CA ALA A 12 -12.67 -20.04 -5.19
C ALA A 12 -12.26 -21.32 -4.42
N ALA A 13 -11.02 -21.39 -3.95
CA ALA A 13 -10.47 -22.49 -3.16
C ALA A 13 -9.22 -22.02 -2.41
N GLY A 14 -8.77 -22.82 -1.44
CA GLY A 14 -7.61 -22.53 -0.61
C GLY A 14 -7.97 -21.77 0.65
N GLN A 15 -6.95 -21.43 1.43
CA GLN A 15 -7.08 -20.74 2.72
C GLN A 15 -6.17 -19.52 2.79
N ILE A 16 -6.61 -18.53 3.54
CA ILE A 16 -5.82 -17.34 3.88
C ILE A 16 -5.63 -17.35 5.40
N LEU A 17 -4.38 -17.44 5.82
CA LEU A 17 -4.02 -17.44 7.23
C LEU A 17 -3.32 -16.13 7.59
N LEU A 18 -3.75 -15.49 8.67
CA LEU A 18 -3.10 -14.33 9.27
C LEU A 18 -2.66 -14.69 10.68
N ASP A 19 -1.36 -14.71 10.93
CA ASP A 19 -0.79 -15.16 12.20
C ASP A 19 -1.29 -16.57 12.65
N GLY A 20 -1.55 -17.45 11.68
CA GLY A 20 -2.07 -18.79 11.92
C GLY A 20 -3.61 -18.90 12.06
N GLU A 21 -4.31 -17.79 12.10
CA GLU A 21 -5.78 -17.71 12.12
C GLU A 21 -6.35 -17.73 10.70
N ASP A 22 -7.35 -18.59 10.45
CA ASP A 22 -8.04 -18.65 9.16
C ASP A 22 -9.02 -17.49 9.00
N ILE A 23 -8.67 -16.56 8.09
CA ILE A 23 -9.46 -15.39 7.76
C ILE A 23 -10.20 -15.52 6.42
N THR A 24 -10.22 -16.71 5.82
CA THR A 24 -10.73 -16.92 4.45
C THR A 24 -12.18 -16.48 4.30
N GLY A 25 -13.04 -16.84 5.26
CA GLY A 25 -14.47 -16.51 5.24
C GLY A 25 -14.82 -15.10 5.73
N LEU A 26 -13.85 -14.35 6.26
CA LEU A 26 -14.10 -13.03 6.83
C LEU A 26 -14.40 -11.99 5.75
N SER A 27 -15.34 -11.10 6.05
CA SER A 27 -15.68 -9.94 5.24
C SER A 27 -14.54 -8.91 5.21
N ILE A 28 -14.57 -7.96 4.26
CA ILE A 28 -13.62 -6.85 4.18
C ILE A 28 -13.52 -6.06 5.50
N THR A 29 -14.65 -5.85 6.18
CA THR A 29 -14.70 -5.13 7.45
C THR A 29 -14.00 -5.91 8.56
N GLU A 30 -14.28 -7.22 8.67
CA GLU A 30 -13.65 -8.07 9.66
C GLU A 30 -12.15 -8.18 9.42
N ARG A 31 -11.71 -8.40 8.18
CA ARG A 31 -10.27 -8.41 7.85
C ARG A 31 -9.59 -7.08 8.15
N ALA A 32 -10.29 -5.97 7.92
CA ALA A 32 -9.80 -4.67 8.32
C ALA A 32 -9.64 -4.56 9.84
N GLN A 33 -10.56 -5.10 10.63
CA GLN A 33 -10.47 -5.16 12.10
C GLN A 33 -9.36 -6.10 12.59
N HIS A 34 -9.06 -7.18 11.84
CA HIS A 34 -7.91 -8.07 12.09
C HIS A 34 -6.56 -7.44 11.74
N GLY A 35 -6.55 -6.23 11.18
CA GLY A 35 -5.33 -5.49 10.92
C GLY A 35 -4.83 -5.58 9.49
N ILE A 36 -5.72 -5.73 8.49
CA ILE A 36 -5.39 -5.62 7.07
C ILE A 36 -5.83 -4.25 6.57
N SER A 37 -4.92 -3.51 5.94
CA SER A 37 -5.24 -2.29 5.19
C SER A 37 -4.97 -2.47 3.71
N PHE A 38 -5.70 -1.74 2.88
CA PHE A 38 -5.56 -1.79 1.43
C PHE A 38 -5.60 -0.38 0.84
N ALA A 39 -4.54 0.00 0.16
CA ALA A 39 -4.45 1.22 -0.62
C ALA A 39 -4.67 0.89 -2.10
N PHE A 40 -5.69 1.50 -2.69
CA PHE A 40 -6.10 1.22 -4.06
C PHE A 40 -5.16 1.86 -5.08
N GLN A 41 -5.10 1.31 -6.30
CA GLN A 41 -4.39 1.92 -7.42
C GLN A 41 -4.87 3.34 -7.69
N GLN A 42 -6.19 3.55 -7.68
CA GLN A 42 -6.79 4.89 -7.72
C GLN A 42 -7.32 5.26 -6.33
N PRO A 43 -6.79 6.32 -5.71
CA PRO A 43 -7.24 6.74 -4.39
C PRO A 43 -8.72 7.13 -4.39
N VAL A 44 -9.40 6.74 -3.31
CA VAL A 44 -10.83 7.01 -3.14
C VAL A 44 -11.05 8.47 -2.75
N ARG A 45 -12.06 9.10 -3.33
CA ARG A 45 -12.50 10.45 -3.00
C ARG A 45 -13.74 10.40 -2.12
N PHE A 46 -13.77 11.27 -1.12
CA PHE A 46 -14.87 11.35 -0.16
C PHE A 46 -15.45 12.75 -0.14
N LYS A 47 -16.74 12.87 -0.45
CA LYS A 47 -17.44 14.16 -0.35
C LYS A 47 -17.76 14.48 1.10
N GLY A 48 -17.42 15.69 1.55
CA GLY A 48 -17.76 16.17 2.90
C GLY A 48 -16.86 15.61 4.01
N ILE A 49 -15.75 14.91 3.66
CA ILE A 49 -14.77 14.40 4.63
C ILE A 49 -13.47 15.18 4.46
N THR A 50 -12.96 15.75 5.54
CA THR A 50 -11.67 16.44 5.53
C THR A 50 -10.52 15.43 5.70
N VAL A 51 -9.30 15.84 5.38
CA VAL A 51 -8.08 15.04 5.63
C VAL A 51 -7.98 14.69 7.12
N ARG A 52 -8.31 15.60 8.02
CA ARG A 52 -8.36 15.34 9.47
C ARG A 52 -9.33 14.22 9.80
N ASP A 53 -10.56 14.30 9.27
CA ASP A 53 -11.59 13.31 9.54
C ASP A 53 -11.14 11.93 9.04
N LEU A 54 -10.55 11.88 7.85
CA LEU A 54 -10.08 10.63 7.25
C LEU A 54 -8.95 10.00 8.08
N ILE A 55 -7.95 10.77 8.51
CA ILE A 55 -6.85 10.27 9.35
C ILE A 55 -7.39 9.85 10.74
N THR A 56 -8.34 10.60 11.30
CA THR A 56 -8.99 10.27 12.58
C THR A 56 -9.77 8.95 12.49
N LEU A 57 -10.53 8.75 11.42
CA LEU A 57 -11.24 7.51 11.15
C LEU A 57 -10.28 6.34 11.00
N ALA A 58 -9.19 6.54 10.25
CA ALA A 58 -8.17 5.51 10.04
C ALA A 58 -7.48 5.12 11.36
N ALA A 59 -7.15 6.09 12.21
CA ALA A 59 -6.53 5.84 13.51
C ALA A 59 -7.47 5.14 14.51
N GLY A 60 -8.78 5.12 14.25
CA GLY A 60 -9.80 4.53 15.15
C GLY A 60 -9.92 5.25 16.51
N ARG A 61 -9.30 6.42 16.64
CA ARG A 61 -9.30 7.25 17.86
C ARG A 61 -9.18 8.73 17.52
N LYS A 62 -9.53 9.58 18.46
CA LYS A 62 -9.27 11.02 18.31
C LYS A 62 -7.77 11.26 18.22
N ILE A 63 -7.33 12.01 17.22
CA ILE A 63 -5.95 12.48 17.07
C ILE A 63 -5.87 13.98 17.35
N ASN A 64 -4.78 14.40 17.96
CA ASN A 64 -4.50 15.82 18.13
C ASN A 64 -3.81 16.41 16.88
N MET A 65 -3.64 17.72 16.84
CA MET A 65 -3.03 18.40 15.70
C MET A 65 -1.56 17.99 15.48
N SER A 66 -0.82 17.73 16.52
CA SER A 66 0.58 17.31 16.43
C SER A 66 0.71 15.93 15.77
N GLU A 67 -0.16 14.98 16.14
CA GLU A 67 -0.22 13.66 15.52
C GLU A 67 -0.62 13.75 14.04
N ALA A 68 -1.63 14.57 13.72
CA ALA A 68 -2.03 14.79 12.33
C ALA A 68 -0.89 15.42 11.50
N CYS A 69 -0.17 16.38 12.07
CA CYS A 69 1.03 16.95 11.47
C CYS A 69 2.10 15.89 11.23
N ALA A 70 2.34 15.01 12.19
CA ALA A 70 3.32 13.94 12.06
C ALA A 70 2.99 13.03 10.86
N TYR A 71 1.75 12.50 10.78
CA TYR A 71 1.34 11.65 9.66
C TYR A 71 1.44 12.32 8.29
N LEU A 72 1.04 13.60 8.19
CA LEU A 72 1.13 14.33 6.92
C LEU A 72 2.57 14.68 6.55
N SER A 73 3.41 15.02 7.52
CA SER A 73 4.84 15.28 7.29
C SER A 73 5.58 14.05 6.78
N GLU A 74 5.23 12.85 7.26
CA GLU A 74 5.82 11.58 6.78
C GLU A 74 5.67 11.42 5.26
N VAL A 75 4.50 11.82 4.74
CA VAL A 75 4.19 11.73 3.31
C VAL A 75 4.52 13.02 2.55
N GLY A 76 5.28 13.94 3.17
CA GLY A 76 5.71 15.19 2.54
C GLY A 76 4.58 16.20 2.31
N LEU A 77 3.53 16.18 3.14
CA LEU A 77 2.44 17.16 3.10
C LEU A 77 2.49 18.08 4.32
N CYS A 78 2.31 19.38 4.11
CA CYS A 78 2.19 20.36 5.20
C CYS A 78 0.79 20.27 5.82
N ALA A 79 0.69 19.90 7.08
CA ALA A 79 -0.61 19.78 7.74
C ALA A 79 -1.39 21.10 7.74
N ARG A 80 -0.71 22.25 7.87
CA ARG A 80 -1.37 23.57 7.83
C ARG A 80 -2.18 23.78 6.56
N ASP A 81 -1.67 23.27 5.43
CA ASP A 81 -2.27 23.50 4.12
C ASP A 81 -3.31 22.45 3.76
N TYR A 82 -3.22 21.24 4.34
CA TYR A 82 -4.03 20.10 3.93
C TYR A 82 -5.06 19.63 4.95
N ILE A 83 -4.82 19.79 6.25
CA ILE A 83 -5.59 19.14 7.32
C ILE A 83 -7.09 19.42 7.29
N ASN A 84 -7.49 20.61 6.85
CA ASN A 84 -8.88 21.04 6.75
C ASN A 84 -9.45 20.98 5.33
N ARG A 85 -8.67 20.49 4.33
CA ARG A 85 -9.16 20.32 2.97
C ARG A 85 -10.03 19.07 2.88
N GLU A 86 -11.07 19.15 2.05
CA GLU A 86 -11.85 17.96 1.69
C GLU A 86 -11.04 17.01 0.80
N VAL A 87 -11.24 15.71 1.00
CA VAL A 87 -10.63 14.65 0.19
C VAL A 87 -11.43 14.47 -1.10
N ASN A 88 -11.43 15.49 -1.96
CA ASN A 88 -12.25 15.56 -3.16
C ASN A 88 -11.43 15.87 -4.42
N ALA A 89 -12.10 16.28 -5.49
CA ALA A 89 -11.50 16.56 -6.80
C ALA A 89 -10.57 17.79 -6.82
N SER A 90 -10.52 18.59 -5.77
CA SER A 90 -9.60 19.74 -5.67
C SER A 90 -8.17 19.33 -5.33
N LEU A 91 -7.96 18.07 -4.91
CA LEU A 91 -6.65 17.47 -4.66
C LEU A 91 -6.14 16.78 -5.93
N SER A 92 -4.88 16.96 -6.24
CA SER A 92 -4.21 16.22 -7.31
C SER A 92 -4.14 14.72 -6.99
N GLY A 93 -3.91 13.88 -8.01
CA GLY A 93 -3.74 12.45 -7.80
C GLY A 93 -2.61 12.10 -6.84
N GLY A 94 -1.47 12.80 -6.95
CA GLY A 94 -0.33 12.61 -6.06
C GLY A 94 -0.59 13.06 -4.62
N GLU A 95 -1.36 14.13 -4.40
CA GLU A 95 -1.77 14.55 -3.05
C GLU A 95 -2.72 13.54 -2.41
N LEU A 96 -3.72 13.07 -3.17
CA LEU A 96 -4.65 12.03 -2.72
C LEU A 96 -3.91 10.74 -2.34
N LYS A 97 -2.94 10.32 -3.17
CA LYS A 97 -2.14 9.11 -2.89
C LYS A 97 -1.33 9.25 -1.60
N ARG A 98 -0.69 10.39 -1.39
CA ARG A 98 0.05 10.66 -0.14
C ARG A 98 -0.88 10.71 1.07
N ILE A 99 -2.08 11.28 0.95
CA ILE A 99 -3.08 11.26 2.02
C ILE A 99 -3.53 9.82 2.31
N GLU A 100 -3.77 8.99 1.28
CA GLU A 100 -4.10 7.57 1.44
C GLU A 100 -3.00 6.82 2.23
N ILE A 101 -1.72 7.02 1.88
CA ILE A 101 -0.60 6.43 2.62
C ILE A 101 -0.56 6.92 4.07
N ALA A 102 -0.81 8.22 4.32
CA ALA A 102 -0.90 8.76 5.68
C ALA A 102 -2.02 8.08 6.50
N THR A 103 -3.14 7.71 5.86
CA THR A 103 -4.22 6.96 6.55
C THR A 103 -3.79 5.53 6.90
N VAL A 104 -3.04 4.86 6.03
CA VAL A 104 -2.47 3.54 6.31
C VAL A 104 -1.49 3.60 7.48
N LEU A 105 -0.61 4.62 7.50
CA LEU A 105 0.31 4.87 8.62
C LEU A 105 -0.44 5.08 9.94
N ALA A 106 -1.51 5.89 9.92
CA ALA A 106 -2.30 6.19 11.12
C ALA A 106 -3.02 4.95 11.66
N ARG A 107 -3.35 4.00 10.81
CA ARG A 107 -4.08 2.78 11.15
C ARG A 107 -3.22 1.74 11.87
N GLN A 108 -1.90 1.71 11.65
CA GLN A 108 -0.95 0.77 12.27
C GLN A 108 -1.38 -0.70 12.11
N THR A 109 -1.56 -1.15 10.88
CA THR A 109 -2.05 -2.49 10.57
C THR A 109 -0.94 -3.54 10.56
N LYS A 110 -1.32 -4.82 10.77
CA LYS A 110 -0.41 -5.97 10.68
C LYS A 110 0.07 -6.20 9.24
N ILE A 111 -0.84 -6.01 8.27
CA ILE A 111 -0.53 -6.07 6.84
C ILE A 111 -1.06 -4.84 6.15
N SER A 112 -0.18 -4.13 5.46
CA SER A 112 -0.52 -3.00 4.61
C SER A 112 -0.29 -3.37 3.16
N VAL A 113 -1.37 -3.42 2.37
CA VAL A 113 -1.32 -3.77 0.95
C VAL A 113 -1.43 -2.52 0.10
N PHE A 114 -0.50 -2.33 -0.82
CA PHE A 114 -0.47 -1.22 -1.78
C PHE A 114 -0.54 -1.76 -3.21
N ASP A 115 -1.54 -1.33 -3.96
CA ASP A 115 -1.78 -1.74 -5.34
C ASP A 115 -1.30 -0.62 -6.28
N GLU A 116 -0.14 -0.81 -6.93
CA GLU A 116 0.54 0.17 -7.78
C GLU A 116 0.55 1.59 -7.18
N PRO A 117 1.19 1.79 -6.02
CA PRO A 117 1.17 3.08 -5.31
C PRO A 117 1.81 4.21 -6.11
N GLU A 118 2.65 3.89 -7.08
CA GLU A 118 3.30 4.81 -8.01
C GLU A 118 2.42 5.28 -9.17
N ALA A 119 1.27 4.65 -9.41
CA ALA A 119 0.43 4.96 -10.55
C ALA A 119 -0.07 6.42 -10.51
N GLY A 120 0.22 7.17 -11.59
CA GLY A 120 -0.19 8.57 -11.70
C GLY A 120 0.61 9.57 -10.84
N ILE A 121 1.75 9.14 -10.30
CA ILE A 121 2.69 10.01 -9.57
C ILE A 121 3.80 10.46 -10.53
N ASP A 122 4.15 11.75 -10.46
CA ASP A 122 5.29 12.29 -11.22
C ASP A 122 6.64 11.81 -10.66
N LEU A 123 7.68 11.86 -11.49
CA LEU A 123 9.01 11.35 -11.16
C LEU A 123 9.61 11.95 -9.88
N TRP A 124 9.34 13.24 -9.61
CA TRP A 124 9.83 13.92 -8.42
C TRP A 124 9.14 13.41 -7.15
N SER A 125 7.82 13.27 -7.21
CA SER A 125 7.01 12.70 -6.12
C SER A 125 7.31 11.22 -5.87
N PHE A 126 7.75 10.48 -6.90
CA PHE A 126 8.12 9.08 -6.78
C PHE A 126 9.34 8.85 -5.86
N HIS A 127 10.36 9.71 -5.92
CA HIS A 127 11.49 9.63 -4.98
C HIS A 127 11.04 9.78 -3.52
N ASN A 128 10.10 10.70 -3.27
CA ASN A 128 9.55 10.87 -1.94
C ASN A 128 8.73 9.66 -1.50
N LEU A 129 8.05 8.98 -2.43
CA LEU A 129 7.28 7.77 -2.16
C LEU A 129 8.18 6.63 -1.64
N ILE A 130 9.33 6.40 -2.26
CA ILE A 130 10.31 5.41 -1.79
C ILE A 130 10.72 5.70 -0.35
N ALA A 131 11.15 6.94 -0.06
CA ALA A 131 11.54 7.32 1.29
C ALA A 131 10.39 7.18 2.32
N VAL A 132 9.14 7.33 1.89
CA VAL A 132 7.96 7.09 2.74
C VAL A 132 7.84 5.61 3.07
N PHE A 133 8.02 4.70 2.11
CA PHE A 133 7.96 3.26 2.35
C PHE A 133 9.09 2.78 3.25
N GLU A 134 10.31 3.27 3.07
CA GLU A 134 11.45 2.96 3.95
C GLU A 134 11.16 3.37 5.40
N LYS A 135 10.71 4.62 5.61
CA LYS A 135 10.30 5.09 6.96
C LYS A 135 9.11 4.32 7.53
N MET A 136 8.16 3.97 6.68
CA MET A 136 7.00 3.17 7.07
C MET A 136 7.45 1.78 7.56
N TYR A 137 8.39 1.15 6.87
CA TYR A 137 8.98 -0.13 7.25
C TYR A 137 9.65 -0.08 8.63
N GLU A 138 10.41 0.98 8.91
CA GLU A 138 11.06 1.18 10.22
C GLU A 138 10.06 1.33 11.39
N ARG A 139 8.85 1.82 11.14
CA ARG A 139 7.85 2.17 12.17
C ARG A 139 6.74 1.15 12.34
N ILE A 140 6.38 0.45 11.29
CA ILE A 140 5.31 -0.54 11.33
C ILE A 140 5.89 -1.86 11.81
N ASN A 141 5.39 -2.35 12.94
CA ASN A 141 5.64 -3.73 13.36
C ASN A 141 4.70 -4.69 12.61
N GLY A 142 4.84 -4.75 11.28
CA GLY A 142 3.95 -5.50 10.40
C GLY A 142 4.58 -5.72 9.03
N THR A 143 3.80 -6.29 8.11
CA THR A 143 4.23 -6.59 6.75
C THR A 143 3.70 -5.54 5.78
N ILE A 144 4.55 -5.05 4.89
CA ILE A 144 4.17 -4.19 3.77
C ILE A 144 4.20 -5.06 2.50
N LEU A 145 3.05 -5.18 1.83
CA LEU A 145 2.91 -5.87 0.56
C LEU A 145 2.66 -4.84 -0.54
N ILE A 146 3.60 -4.69 -1.46
CA ILE A 146 3.49 -3.74 -2.57
C ILE A 146 3.40 -4.51 -3.88
N ILE A 147 2.39 -4.21 -4.69
CA ILE A 147 2.30 -4.67 -6.07
C ILE A 147 2.87 -3.55 -6.92
N SER A 148 3.96 -3.82 -7.62
CA SER A 148 4.62 -2.86 -8.48
C SER A 148 5.43 -3.56 -9.56
N HIS A 149 5.67 -2.85 -10.65
CA HIS A 149 6.61 -3.22 -11.71
C HIS A 149 7.80 -2.26 -11.78
N GLN A 150 7.91 -1.34 -10.83
CA GLN A 150 8.97 -0.34 -10.78
C GLN A 150 10.21 -0.89 -10.06
N GLU A 151 11.35 -0.91 -10.76
CA GLU A 151 12.64 -1.41 -10.24
C GLU A 151 12.97 -0.82 -8.86
N ARG A 152 12.81 0.48 -8.67
CA ARG A 152 13.12 1.17 -7.42
C ARG A 152 12.26 0.71 -6.23
N ILE A 153 11.01 0.30 -6.48
CA ILE A 153 10.16 -0.29 -5.43
C ILE A 153 10.61 -1.72 -5.16
N LEU A 154 10.98 -2.48 -6.19
CA LEU A 154 11.51 -3.83 -6.02
C LEU A 154 12.84 -3.81 -5.26
N ASP A 155 13.65 -2.75 -5.43
CA ASP A 155 14.97 -2.62 -4.78
C ASP A 155 14.88 -2.41 -3.27
N ILE A 156 13.81 -1.83 -2.75
CA ILE A 156 13.59 -1.69 -1.29
C ILE A 156 12.91 -2.89 -0.65
N ALA A 157 12.53 -3.91 -1.41
CA ALA A 157 11.88 -5.11 -0.87
C ALA A 157 12.88 -6.06 -0.23
N ASP A 158 12.46 -6.78 0.82
CA ASP A 158 13.21 -7.92 1.39
C ASP A 158 13.00 -9.16 0.53
N LYS A 159 11.75 -9.36 0.07
CA LYS A 159 11.33 -10.53 -0.71
C LYS A 159 10.52 -10.12 -1.93
N ILE A 160 10.68 -10.86 -3.01
CA ILE A 160 9.95 -10.67 -4.25
C ILE A 160 9.19 -11.95 -4.59
N ILE A 161 7.91 -11.79 -4.98
CA ILE A 161 7.07 -12.86 -5.49
C ILE A 161 6.65 -12.48 -6.91
N VAL A 162 7.06 -13.29 -7.87
CA VAL A 162 6.71 -13.12 -9.28
C VAL A 162 5.46 -13.93 -9.59
N ILE A 163 4.41 -13.27 -10.05
CA ILE A 163 3.15 -13.90 -10.44
C ILE A 163 2.94 -13.63 -11.92
N ALA A 164 2.83 -14.70 -12.71
CA ALA A 164 2.49 -14.62 -14.11
C ALA A 164 1.57 -15.80 -14.47
N ASP A 165 0.67 -15.60 -15.45
CA ASP A 165 -0.33 -16.59 -15.90
C ASP A 165 -1.15 -17.20 -14.74
N GLY A 166 -1.45 -16.39 -13.74
CA GLY A 166 -2.25 -16.79 -12.58
C GLY A 166 -1.53 -17.70 -11.56
N THR A 167 -0.22 -17.92 -11.72
CA THR A 167 0.59 -18.78 -10.85
C THR A 167 1.82 -18.05 -10.30
N VAL A 168 2.35 -18.54 -9.17
CA VAL A 168 3.64 -18.07 -8.65
C VAL A 168 4.75 -18.71 -9.47
N GLN A 169 5.50 -17.90 -10.20
CA GLN A 169 6.62 -18.35 -11.03
C GLN A 169 7.93 -18.40 -10.24
N ALA A 170 8.14 -17.43 -9.36
CA ALA A 170 9.29 -17.38 -8.49
C ALA A 170 8.92 -16.69 -7.17
N ALA A 171 9.58 -17.07 -6.09
CA ALA A 171 9.47 -16.40 -4.80
C ALA A 171 10.79 -16.57 -4.03
N GLY A 172 11.30 -15.51 -3.43
CA GLY A 172 12.54 -15.55 -2.67
C GLY A 172 13.01 -14.17 -2.22
N ASP A 173 14.21 -14.15 -1.66
CA ASP A 173 14.86 -12.92 -1.26
C ASP A 173 15.19 -12.07 -2.50
N LYS A 174 15.17 -10.77 -2.35
CA LYS A 174 15.39 -9.79 -3.44
C LYS A 174 16.66 -10.10 -4.23
N GLU A 175 17.75 -10.40 -3.55
CA GLU A 175 19.06 -10.67 -4.14
C GLU A 175 19.06 -11.85 -5.11
N ALA A 176 18.17 -12.81 -4.89
CA ALA A 176 18.02 -13.99 -5.75
C ALA A 176 17.11 -13.74 -6.95
N ILE A 177 16.08 -12.91 -6.79
CA ILE A 177 15.00 -12.75 -7.80
C ILE A 177 15.24 -11.54 -8.70
N LEU A 178 15.63 -10.38 -8.13
CA LEU A 178 15.71 -9.11 -8.85
C LEU A 178 16.69 -9.13 -10.04
N PRO A 179 17.91 -9.73 -9.93
CA PRO A 179 18.83 -9.77 -11.07
C PRO A 179 18.25 -10.45 -12.33
N GLY A 180 17.46 -11.52 -12.15
CA GLY A 180 16.79 -12.21 -13.26
C GLY A 180 15.75 -11.33 -13.93
N LEU A 181 14.95 -10.61 -13.15
CA LEU A 181 13.93 -9.71 -13.68
C LEU A 181 14.52 -8.54 -14.49
N LEU A 182 15.69 -8.02 -14.08
CA LEU A 182 16.37 -6.91 -14.76
C LEU A 182 17.07 -7.34 -16.04
N GLN A 183 17.65 -8.55 -16.09
CA GLN A 183 18.37 -9.07 -17.25
C GLN A 183 17.45 -9.41 -18.42
N GLU A 184 16.23 -9.84 -18.15
CA GLU A 184 15.25 -10.24 -19.17
C GLU A 184 14.37 -9.09 -19.71
N GLY A 185 14.66 -7.87 -19.32
CA GLY A 185 13.97 -6.65 -19.84
C GLY A 185 12.56 -6.43 -19.32
N GLY A 186 12.27 -6.96 -18.12
CA GLY A 186 11.02 -6.73 -17.39
C GLY A 186 10.12 -7.95 -17.31
N PRO A 187 9.15 -7.96 -16.38
CA PRO A 187 8.32 -9.13 -16.05
C PRO A 187 7.48 -9.73 -17.19
N CYS A 188 7.40 -9.05 -18.34
CA CYS A 188 6.67 -9.55 -19.52
C CYS A 188 7.47 -10.46 -20.46
N ARG A 189 8.79 -10.63 -20.28
CA ARG A 189 9.63 -11.45 -21.18
C ARG A 189 10.10 -12.78 -20.60
N VAL A 190 9.94 -13.01 -19.30
CA VAL A 190 10.29 -14.29 -18.65
C VAL A 190 9.48 -15.49 -19.22
N LEU A 191 8.45 -15.22 -20.02
CA LEU A 191 7.48 -16.22 -20.49
C LEU A 191 7.53 -16.47 -22.02
N ALA A 192 8.47 -15.88 -22.76
CA ALA A 192 8.50 -16.02 -24.21
C ALA A 192 9.20 -17.30 -24.73
N ASP A 193 9.91 -18.03 -23.85
CA ASP A 193 10.68 -19.23 -24.24
C ASP A 193 10.33 -20.44 -23.36
N LYS A 194 9.12 -20.98 -23.51
CA LYS A 194 8.82 -22.40 -23.27
C LYS A 194 7.68 -22.88 -24.13
#